data_bcc114f6a936d9b320502dda21dca362
#
_entry.id   bcc114f6a936d9b320502dda21dca362
#
_cell.length_a   1.000
_cell.length_b   1.000
_cell.length_c   1.000
_cell.angle_alpha   90.00
_cell.angle_beta   90.00
_cell.angle_gamma   90.00
#
_symmetry.space_group_name_H-M   'P 1'
#
loop_
_entity.id
_entity.type
_entity.pdbx_description
1 polymer ?
#
loop_
_entity_poly.entity_id
_entity_poly.type
_entity_poly.pdbx_seq_one_letter_code
_entity_poly.pdbx_strand_id
1 'polypeptide(L)'
;MNLFQNTNTNKRYYTVDFYNKNKFHDKIFKISLNGGFTCPNRDGKVGNGGCIYCSSLGSGDFAGNVKDDLITQFNKIKEQMNHKWHGKYIGYFQANTNTYAPVPVLKEKFEPILKLNNVVGLSIATRPDSISDECFDYLIDLNKRTYLTVELGLQTIHEKTSELINRCHTLECFEECVKRLRKNKIAVVVHLINGLPYETKEMMLENITYLNKLDIQGIKIHMLHILKNTKLEKMYKEQPFKILTEQEYVNIVCDQLELLNPDIVVHRLTGDPDPNNLIEPTWLTNKMVVLNDIDKELARKNTYQGFQKNILNKTHQIIDLVLKEKDIVIDATIGNGKDSLFISNYIKKGHLYGFDIQTIAIQHTKELLNENNFNNYTFIHRNHKFIKEELPYLKNKVSLIIYNLGYLPGGDKKITTTYQDTIHSIKEGLELLNNKGIILITVYPGHKEGFKESVEIQQFLKEDKINHHIYRNTDNQEAPYLIEISKKLQ
;
A
#
# COMPACT_ATOMS: atom_id res chain seq x y z
N MET A 1 14.72 -11.01 8.82
CA MET A 1 15.18 -9.61 8.74
C MET A 1 14.02 -8.75 8.26
N ASN A 2 13.77 -7.55 8.81
CA ASN A 2 12.73 -6.67 8.28
C ASN A 2 13.24 -6.00 7.01
N LEU A 3 12.58 -6.24 5.87
CA LEU A 3 12.96 -5.70 4.57
C LEU A 3 12.34 -4.32 4.29
N PHE A 4 11.44 -3.85 5.14
CA PHE A 4 10.80 -2.55 4.98
C PHE A 4 11.72 -1.42 5.44
N GLN A 5 11.96 -0.43 4.57
CA GLN A 5 12.95 0.63 4.80
C GLN A 5 12.41 1.80 5.64
N ASN A 6 11.12 2.12 5.53
CA ASN A 6 10.50 3.26 6.21
C ASN A 6 10.08 2.90 7.65
N THR A 7 11.02 2.35 8.43
CA THR A 7 10.81 2.00 9.84
C THR A 7 12.14 1.94 10.60
N ASN A 8 12.10 2.20 11.89
CA ASN A 8 13.19 1.95 12.84
C ASN A 8 12.80 0.92 13.92
N THR A 9 11.73 0.18 13.69
CA THR A 9 11.17 -0.83 14.59
C THR A 9 10.95 -2.14 13.83
N ASN A 10 10.28 -3.10 14.47
CA ASN A 10 9.84 -4.34 13.81
C ASN A 10 8.59 -4.18 12.93
N LYS A 11 7.98 -2.97 12.86
CA LYS A 11 6.84 -2.70 12.00
C LYS A 11 7.23 -2.89 10.53
N ARG A 12 6.30 -3.43 9.76
CA ARG A 12 6.47 -3.71 8.34
C ARG A 12 5.63 -2.78 7.46
N TYR A 13 5.30 -1.61 7.99
CA TYR A 13 4.57 -0.54 7.30
C TYR A 13 4.98 0.84 7.84
N TYR A 14 4.77 1.88 7.04
CA TYR A 14 5.16 3.27 7.33
C TYR A 14 4.23 3.88 8.37
N THR A 15 4.61 3.78 9.62
CA THR A 15 3.80 4.29 10.73
C THR A 15 3.85 5.82 10.83
N VAL A 16 2.75 6.42 11.28
CA VAL A 16 2.69 7.86 11.58
C VAL A 16 3.67 8.26 12.70
N ASP A 17 3.99 7.36 13.64
CA ASP A 17 5.01 7.61 14.69
C ASP A 17 6.40 7.79 14.07
N PHE A 18 6.81 6.90 13.15
CA PHE A 18 8.08 7.02 12.45
C PHE A 18 8.14 8.26 11.56
N TYR A 19 7.07 8.53 10.78
CA TYR A 19 6.96 9.76 9.99
C TYR A 19 7.11 11.02 10.85
N ASN A 20 6.38 11.09 11.96
CA ASN A 20 6.41 12.24 12.85
C ASN A 20 7.78 12.45 13.50
N LYS A 21 8.44 11.38 13.97
CA LYS A 21 9.80 11.46 14.52
C LYS A 21 10.80 12.01 13.53
N ASN A 22 10.73 11.58 12.27
CA ASN A 22 11.62 12.08 11.22
C ASN A 22 11.33 13.54 10.87
N LYS A 23 10.05 13.96 10.88
CA LYS A 23 9.64 15.30 10.48
C LYS A 23 9.85 16.33 11.60
N PHE A 24 9.52 15.99 12.84
CA PHE A 24 9.49 16.93 13.96
C PHE A 24 10.64 16.72 14.94
N HIS A 25 11.44 15.66 14.76
CA HIS A 25 12.52 15.25 15.66
C HIS A 25 12.05 15.06 17.11
N ASP A 26 10.77 14.67 17.26
CA ASP A 26 10.11 14.50 18.55
C ASP A 26 8.92 13.53 18.44
N LYS A 27 8.42 13.08 19.58
CA LYS A 27 7.16 12.33 19.65
C LYS A 27 5.98 13.27 19.50
N ILE A 28 5.02 12.91 18.63
CA ILE A 28 3.83 13.73 18.37
C ILE A 28 2.58 13.03 18.88
N PHE A 29 1.77 13.79 19.61
CA PHE A 29 0.47 13.34 20.10
C PHE A 29 -0.65 14.12 19.46
N LYS A 30 -1.68 13.43 18.94
CA LYS A 30 -2.92 14.07 18.48
C LYS A 30 -3.84 14.26 19.67
N ILE A 31 -4.24 15.52 19.95
CA ILE A 31 -5.25 15.87 20.95
C ILE A 31 -6.59 16.00 20.23
N SER A 32 -7.49 15.06 20.46
CA SER A 32 -8.81 14.99 19.78
C SER A 32 -9.79 16.01 20.38
N LEU A 33 -10.14 17.01 19.56
CA LEU A 33 -10.98 18.15 19.95
C LEU A 33 -12.37 18.04 19.31
N ASN A 34 -13.37 18.51 20.02
CA ASN A 34 -14.72 18.71 19.54
C ASN A 34 -14.99 20.21 19.36
N GLY A 35 -14.96 20.69 18.11
CA GLY A 35 -15.20 22.09 17.76
C GLY A 35 -16.64 22.56 17.86
N GLY A 36 -17.59 21.65 18.16
CA GLY A 36 -19.03 21.93 18.20
C GLY A 36 -19.66 22.08 16.80
N PHE A 37 -18.96 21.61 15.75
CA PHE A 37 -19.49 21.63 14.39
C PHE A 37 -20.59 20.58 14.19
N THR A 38 -21.46 20.80 13.19
CA THR A 38 -22.44 19.82 12.73
C THR A 38 -21.97 19.13 11.44
N CYS A 39 -22.86 18.39 10.79
CA CYS A 39 -22.60 17.71 9.53
C CYS A 39 -23.75 17.97 8.56
N PRO A 40 -23.48 18.44 7.31
CA PRO A 40 -24.53 18.75 6.33
C PRO A 40 -25.32 17.52 5.89
N ASN A 41 -24.83 16.32 6.15
CA ASN A 41 -25.58 15.08 5.98
C ASN A 41 -26.55 14.78 7.14
N ARG A 42 -26.53 15.57 8.21
CA ARG A 42 -27.41 15.43 9.37
C ARG A 42 -28.48 16.52 9.44
N ASP A 43 -28.12 17.74 9.08
CA ASP A 43 -28.98 18.93 9.22
C ASP A 43 -29.88 19.17 8.01
N GLY A 44 -29.83 18.30 6.99
CA GLY A 44 -30.72 18.36 5.83
C GLY A 44 -30.16 19.13 4.63
N LYS A 45 -28.92 19.67 4.69
CA LYS A 45 -28.36 20.43 3.56
C LYS A 45 -27.98 19.54 2.37
N VAL A 46 -27.37 18.39 2.61
CA VAL A 46 -27.02 17.41 1.58
C VAL A 46 -27.70 16.07 1.78
N GLY A 47 -28.10 15.77 3.02
CA GLY A 47 -28.79 14.52 3.39
C GLY A 47 -29.39 14.62 4.78
N ASN A 48 -30.19 13.61 5.17
CA ASN A 48 -30.87 13.58 6.47
C ASN A 48 -30.37 12.44 7.35
N GLY A 49 -30.11 12.77 8.62
CA GLY A 49 -29.83 11.80 9.69
C GLY A 49 -28.43 11.16 9.64
N GLY A 50 -27.54 11.62 8.77
CA GLY A 50 -26.14 11.21 8.70
C GLY A 50 -25.90 9.84 8.07
N CYS A 51 -24.63 9.44 7.98
CA CYS A 51 -24.24 8.08 7.58
C CYS A 51 -24.82 7.05 8.56
N ILE A 52 -25.23 5.88 8.06
CA ILE A 52 -25.97 4.89 8.87
C ILE A 52 -25.18 4.34 10.06
N TYR A 53 -23.85 4.35 9.99
CA TYR A 53 -22.92 3.86 11.02
C TYR A 53 -22.53 4.94 12.05
N CYS A 54 -22.79 6.23 11.78
CA CYS A 54 -22.38 7.31 12.69
C CYS A 54 -23.22 7.30 13.98
N SER A 55 -22.51 7.36 15.13
CA SER A 55 -23.13 7.63 16.44
C SER A 55 -23.74 9.05 16.50
N SER A 56 -24.50 9.36 17.52
CA SER A 56 -25.04 10.70 17.76
C SER A 56 -23.93 11.77 17.88
N LEU A 57 -22.72 11.38 18.30
CA LEU A 57 -21.55 12.24 18.47
C LEU A 57 -20.72 12.42 17.18
N GLY A 58 -21.15 11.84 16.03
CA GLY A 58 -20.55 12.10 14.73
C GLY A 58 -19.07 11.74 14.64
N SER A 59 -18.68 10.50 14.98
CA SER A 59 -17.27 10.03 15.04
C SER A 59 -16.41 10.73 16.10
N GLY A 60 -17.03 11.45 17.02
CA GLY A 60 -16.38 12.18 18.11
C GLY A 60 -16.43 11.51 19.47
N ASP A 61 -16.68 10.20 19.54
CA ASP A 61 -16.88 9.47 20.82
C ASP A 61 -15.71 9.61 21.79
N PHE A 62 -14.50 9.85 21.30
CA PHE A 62 -13.29 10.10 22.10
C PHE A 62 -12.73 11.53 21.96
N ALA A 63 -13.49 12.45 21.38
CA ALA A 63 -13.10 13.85 21.35
C ALA A 63 -13.42 14.54 22.68
N GLY A 64 -12.84 15.69 22.92
CA GLY A 64 -13.12 16.50 24.09
C GLY A 64 -14.58 16.82 24.27
N ASN A 65 -15.01 17.08 25.48
CA ASN A 65 -16.41 17.39 25.79
C ASN A 65 -16.80 18.75 25.17
N VAL A 66 -17.82 18.79 24.32
CA VAL A 66 -18.29 19.99 23.64
C VAL A 66 -18.77 21.12 24.60
N LYS A 67 -19.06 20.78 25.85
CA LYS A 67 -19.43 21.76 26.88
C LYS A 67 -18.21 22.56 27.40
N ASP A 68 -17.01 22.02 27.24
CA ASP A 68 -15.78 22.71 27.58
C ASP A 68 -15.29 23.55 26.40
N ASP A 69 -14.66 24.69 26.63
CA ASP A 69 -13.95 25.40 25.59
C ASP A 69 -12.76 24.58 25.08
N LEU A 70 -12.25 24.89 23.88
CA LEU A 70 -11.23 24.09 23.21
C LEU A 70 -9.89 24.03 23.96
N ILE A 71 -9.54 25.11 24.66
CA ILE A 71 -8.29 25.15 25.44
C ILE A 71 -8.41 24.24 26.66
N THR A 72 -9.56 24.26 27.32
CA THR A 72 -9.90 23.35 28.42
C THR A 72 -9.90 21.89 27.96
N GLN A 73 -10.53 21.57 26.82
CA GLN A 73 -10.49 20.24 26.23
C GLN A 73 -9.05 19.79 26.00
N PHE A 74 -8.25 20.65 25.35
CA PHE A 74 -6.85 20.37 25.04
C PHE A 74 -6.06 20.06 26.32
N ASN A 75 -6.15 20.89 27.34
CA ASN A 75 -5.41 20.72 28.57
C ASN A 75 -5.81 19.47 29.35
N LYS A 76 -7.12 19.19 29.48
CA LYS A 76 -7.62 17.95 30.13
C LYS A 76 -7.06 16.69 29.46
N ILE A 77 -7.12 16.62 28.13
CA ILE A 77 -6.60 15.44 27.40
C ILE A 77 -5.08 15.37 27.51
N LYS A 78 -4.39 16.51 27.42
CA LYS A 78 -2.93 16.57 27.59
C LYS A 78 -2.51 16.09 28.98
N GLU A 79 -3.19 16.50 30.04
CA GLU A 79 -2.93 16.05 31.41
C GLU A 79 -3.10 14.54 31.56
N GLN A 80 -4.18 13.96 31.03
CA GLN A 80 -4.37 12.52 31.02
C GLN A 80 -3.25 11.76 30.31
N MET A 81 -2.63 12.36 29.28
CA MET A 81 -1.49 11.79 28.57
C MET A 81 -0.16 12.03 29.30
N ASN A 82 0.05 13.20 29.93
CA ASN A 82 1.33 13.62 30.53
C ASN A 82 1.82 12.72 31.66
N HIS A 83 0.94 11.98 32.34
CA HIS A 83 1.36 10.97 33.31
C HIS A 83 2.21 9.84 32.68
N LYS A 84 2.25 9.73 31.36
CA LYS A 84 2.95 8.67 30.62
C LYS A 84 3.89 9.17 29.52
N TRP A 85 3.69 10.41 28.97
CA TRP A 85 4.31 10.80 27.71
C TRP A 85 4.61 12.31 27.65
N HIS A 86 5.82 12.67 27.20
CA HIS A 86 6.21 14.05 26.86
C HIS A 86 6.47 14.15 25.36
N GLY A 87 6.18 15.30 24.73
CA GLY A 87 6.39 15.57 23.31
C GLY A 87 5.67 16.80 22.81
N LYS A 88 5.53 16.89 21.48
CA LYS A 88 4.79 17.95 20.80
C LYS A 88 3.37 17.48 20.44
N TYR A 89 2.51 18.42 20.10
CA TYR A 89 1.08 18.15 19.92
C TYR A 89 0.57 18.59 18.54
N ILE A 90 -0.41 17.88 18.01
CA ILE A 90 -1.24 18.29 16.89
C ILE A 90 -2.67 18.39 17.42
N GLY A 91 -3.29 19.58 17.27
CA GLY A 91 -4.72 19.74 17.52
C GLY A 91 -5.54 19.00 16.46
N TYR A 92 -6.32 18.01 16.86
CA TYR A 92 -7.11 17.19 15.94
C TYR A 92 -8.59 17.46 16.10
N PHE A 93 -9.17 18.22 15.18
CA PHE A 93 -10.59 18.42 15.07
C PHE A 93 -11.24 17.19 14.45
N GLN A 94 -11.83 16.34 15.31
CA GLN A 94 -12.28 15.01 14.92
C GLN A 94 -13.79 14.91 14.71
N ALA A 95 -14.58 15.49 15.61
CA ALA A 95 -16.03 15.31 15.63
C ALA A 95 -16.76 16.02 14.47
N ASN A 96 -17.61 15.33 13.75
CA ASN A 96 -18.43 15.85 12.67
C ASN A 96 -17.61 16.42 11.47
N THR A 97 -18.09 17.53 10.87
CA THR A 97 -17.50 18.12 9.64
C THR A 97 -16.88 19.48 9.98
N ASN A 98 -15.58 19.48 10.26
CA ASN A 98 -14.89 20.62 10.88
C ASN A 98 -14.55 21.78 9.94
N THR A 99 -14.96 21.76 8.67
CA THR A 99 -14.91 22.89 7.74
C THR A 99 -16.30 23.42 7.41
N TYR A 100 -17.35 22.85 8.00
CA TYR A 100 -18.73 23.23 7.73
C TYR A 100 -19.15 24.39 8.63
N ALA A 101 -18.53 25.54 8.41
CA ALA A 101 -18.85 26.81 9.06
C ALA A 101 -18.23 27.99 8.27
N PRO A 102 -18.71 29.23 8.44
CA PRO A 102 -18.04 30.41 7.91
C PRO A 102 -16.61 30.59 8.45
N VAL A 103 -15.71 31.11 7.64
CA VAL A 103 -14.29 31.28 7.99
C VAL A 103 -14.04 32.00 9.32
N PRO A 104 -14.78 33.09 9.70
CA PRO A 104 -14.59 33.69 11.03
C PRO A 104 -14.77 32.70 12.18
N VAL A 105 -15.77 31.79 12.08
CA VAL A 105 -16.01 30.73 13.08
C VAL A 105 -14.87 29.72 13.08
N LEU A 106 -14.37 29.33 11.90
CA LEU A 106 -13.21 28.44 11.79
C LEU A 106 -11.98 29.04 12.48
N LYS A 107 -11.71 30.33 12.23
CA LYS A 107 -10.61 31.07 12.88
C LYS A 107 -10.76 31.10 14.39
N GLU A 108 -11.95 31.40 14.89
CA GLU A 108 -12.24 31.39 16.33
C GLU A 108 -11.90 30.04 16.99
N LYS A 109 -12.12 28.93 16.28
CA LYS A 109 -11.85 27.57 16.80
C LYS A 109 -10.40 27.12 16.61
N PHE A 110 -9.78 27.43 15.48
CA PHE A 110 -8.46 26.86 15.14
C PHE A 110 -7.28 27.70 15.68
N GLU A 111 -7.37 29.03 15.61
CA GLU A 111 -6.28 29.92 15.98
C GLU A 111 -5.87 29.84 17.47
N PRO A 112 -6.78 29.70 18.44
CA PRO A 112 -6.38 29.52 19.84
C PRO A 112 -5.54 28.27 20.09
N ILE A 113 -5.84 27.17 19.38
CA ILE A 113 -5.10 25.91 19.52
C ILE A 113 -3.68 26.04 19.00
N LEU A 114 -3.48 26.76 17.89
CA LEU A 114 -2.14 27.00 17.33
C LEU A 114 -1.22 27.84 18.25
N LYS A 115 -1.79 28.62 19.13
CA LYS A 115 -1.04 29.47 20.07
C LYS A 115 -0.56 28.70 21.33
N LEU A 116 -1.02 27.48 21.53
CA LEU A 116 -0.65 26.67 22.68
C LEU A 116 0.78 26.16 22.57
N ASN A 117 1.48 26.09 23.69
CA ASN A 117 2.86 25.63 23.75
C ASN A 117 3.00 24.18 23.24
N ASN A 118 4.03 23.96 22.43
CA ASN A 118 4.36 22.68 21.80
C ASN A 118 3.32 22.16 20.79
N VAL A 119 2.38 22.97 20.36
CA VAL A 119 1.51 22.64 19.22
C VAL A 119 2.26 22.93 17.93
N VAL A 120 2.43 21.92 17.08
CA VAL A 120 3.19 21.97 15.82
C VAL A 120 2.29 21.94 14.59
N GLY A 121 0.99 21.76 14.77
CA GLY A 121 0.07 21.70 13.64
C GLY A 121 -1.37 21.37 14.00
N LEU A 122 -2.20 21.32 12.96
CA LEU A 122 -3.60 20.92 13.01
C LEU A 122 -3.87 19.73 12.10
N SER A 123 -4.81 18.89 12.54
CA SER A 123 -5.42 17.84 11.72
C SER A 123 -6.93 18.10 11.73
N ILE A 124 -7.55 18.25 10.55
CA ILE A 124 -8.96 18.66 10.41
C ILE A 124 -9.71 17.56 9.66
N ALA A 125 -10.55 16.82 10.39
CA ALA A 125 -11.44 15.82 9.79
C ALA A 125 -12.66 16.50 9.17
N THR A 126 -12.95 16.20 7.93
CA THR A 126 -14.06 16.81 7.19
C THR A 126 -14.57 15.95 6.05
N ARG A 127 -15.61 16.45 5.37
CA ARG A 127 -16.18 15.90 4.14
C ARG A 127 -15.61 16.65 2.93
N PRO A 128 -15.41 15.96 1.79
CA PRO A 128 -14.89 16.61 0.58
C PRO A 128 -15.82 17.68 0.01
N ASP A 129 -17.13 17.56 0.20
CA ASP A 129 -18.18 18.46 -0.26
C ASP A 129 -18.46 19.66 0.69
N SER A 130 -17.65 19.82 1.73
CA SER A 130 -17.91 20.79 2.81
C SER A 130 -16.75 21.77 3.00
N ILE A 131 -15.98 22.05 1.95
CA ILE A 131 -14.90 23.02 1.96
C ILE A 131 -15.22 24.10 0.92
N SER A 132 -15.76 25.24 1.36
CA SER A 132 -16.03 26.40 0.47
C SER A 132 -14.72 27.02 -0.06
N ASP A 133 -14.81 27.86 -1.09
CA ASP A 133 -13.63 28.54 -1.66
C ASP A 133 -12.92 29.39 -0.62
N GLU A 134 -13.66 30.14 0.17
CA GLU A 134 -13.11 30.95 1.27
C GLU A 134 -12.44 30.10 2.33
N CYS A 135 -13.01 28.91 2.62
CA CYS A 135 -12.39 27.96 3.53
C CYS A 135 -11.10 27.40 2.93
N PHE A 136 -11.06 27.10 1.63
CA PHE A 136 -9.83 26.68 0.96
C PHE A 136 -8.72 27.75 1.06
N ASP A 137 -9.05 29.03 0.84
CA ASP A 137 -8.09 30.12 0.98
C ASP A 137 -7.54 30.21 2.42
N TYR A 138 -8.40 30.01 3.40
CA TYR A 138 -7.98 29.96 4.80
C TYR A 138 -7.10 28.73 5.11
N LEU A 139 -7.42 27.55 4.57
CA LEU A 139 -6.59 26.35 4.74
C LEU A 139 -5.21 26.52 4.06
N ILE A 140 -5.15 27.21 2.92
CA ILE A 140 -3.88 27.57 2.25
C ILE A 140 -3.04 28.48 3.14
N ASP A 141 -3.66 29.50 3.75
CA ASP A 141 -2.98 30.36 4.70
C ASP A 141 -2.48 29.60 5.92
N LEU A 142 -3.30 28.75 6.52
CA LEU A 142 -2.90 27.88 7.63
C LEU A 142 -1.71 26.99 7.26
N ASN A 143 -1.71 26.37 6.07
CA ASN A 143 -0.65 25.49 5.63
C ASN A 143 0.71 26.19 5.43
N LYS A 144 0.72 27.51 5.23
CA LYS A 144 1.96 28.30 5.17
C LYS A 144 2.54 28.57 6.56
N ARG A 145 1.71 28.56 7.59
CA ARG A 145 2.06 28.96 8.96
C ARG A 145 2.29 27.78 9.91
N THR A 146 1.72 26.63 9.60
CA THR A 146 1.79 25.45 10.47
C THR A 146 1.69 24.16 9.65
N TYR A 147 2.01 23.03 10.27
CA TYR A 147 1.74 21.72 9.67
C TYR A 147 0.24 21.47 9.65
N LEU A 148 -0.33 21.40 8.45
CA LEU A 148 -1.75 21.12 8.26
C LEU A 148 -1.98 19.78 7.60
N THR A 149 -2.90 19.02 8.17
CA THR A 149 -3.42 17.78 7.57
C THR A 149 -4.94 17.89 7.46
N VAL A 150 -5.49 17.65 6.27
CA VAL A 150 -6.94 17.50 6.07
C VAL A 150 -7.26 16.01 5.97
N GLU A 151 -8.15 15.54 6.82
CA GLU A 151 -8.58 14.14 6.87
C GLU A 151 -9.95 14.00 6.21
N LEU A 152 -10.00 13.26 5.08
CA LEU A 152 -11.21 13.12 4.27
C LEU A 152 -11.85 11.75 4.46
N GLY A 153 -13.14 11.74 4.74
CA GLY A 153 -13.95 10.52 4.83
C GLY A 153 -14.38 10.05 3.43
N LEU A 154 -13.68 9.07 2.86
CA LEU A 154 -14.10 8.37 1.64
C LEU A 154 -14.95 7.14 1.96
N GLN A 155 -14.51 6.35 2.91
CA GLN A 155 -15.07 5.09 3.41
C GLN A 155 -14.95 3.94 2.40
N THR A 156 -15.41 4.12 1.17
CA THR A 156 -15.34 3.19 0.03
C THR A 156 -15.40 3.96 -1.30
N ILE A 157 -14.85 3.37 -2.36
CA ILE A 157 -14.99 3.87 -3.75
C ILE A 157 -16.28 3.37 -4.42
N HIS A 158 -16.95 2.38 -3.86
CA HIS A 158 -18.09 1.70 -4.48
C HIS A 158 -19.37 2.50 -4.27
N GLU A 159 -19.94 3.02 -5.36
CA GLU A 159 -21.12 3.91 -5.32
C GLU A 159 -22.33 3.24 -4.65
N LYS A 160 -22.64 1.97 -4.99
CA LYS A 160 -23.76 1.24 -4.37
C LYS A 160 -23.63 1.15 -2.84
N THR A 161 -22.42 0.89 -2.35
CA THR A 161 -22.12 0.89 -0.91
C THR A 161 -22.21 2.29 -0.34
N SER A 162 -21.73 3.30 -1.07
CA SER A 162 -21.80 4.72 -0.69
C SER A 162 -23.24 5.20 -0.51
N GLU A 163 -24.13 4.82 -1.41
CA GLU A 163 -25.56 5.09 -1.32
C GLU A 163 -26.18 4.38 -0.12
N LEU A 164 -25.89 3.07 0.04
CA LEU A 164 -26.38 2.25 1.15
C LEU A 164 -26.02 2.84 2.52
N ILE A 165 -24.76 3.29 2.68
CA ILE A 165 -24.31 3.88 3.95
C ILE A 165 -24.71 5.34 4.11
N ASN A 166 -25.45 5.92 3.16
CA ASN A 166 -25.91 7.31 3.15
C ASN A 166 -24.75 8.31 3.29
N ARG A 167 -23.66 8.13 2.49
CA ARG A 167 -22.48 9.00 2.53
C ARG A 167 -22.78 10.39 1.93
N CYS A 168 -23.63 10.46 0.91
CA CYS A 168 -24.11 11.67 0.27
C CYS A 168 -23.06 12.57 -0.38
N HIS A 169 -21.96 12.04 -0.86
CA HIS A 169 -21.04 12.70 -1.81
C HIS A 169 -20.48 11.68 -2.78
N THR A 170 -20.17 12.10 -4.00
CA THR A 170 -19.68 11.23 -5.07
C THR A 170 -18.18 11.00 -4.97
N LEU A 171 -17.66 10.04 -5.73
CA LEU A 171 -16.24 9.78 -5.85
C LEU A 171 -15.52 10.94 -6.56
N GLU A 172 -16.15 11.53 -7.60
CA GLU A 172 -15.62 12.69 -8.32
C GLU A 172 -15.41 13.87 -7.40
N CYS A 173 -16.40 14.18 -6.52
CA CYS A 173 -16.29 15.25 -5.53
C CYS A 173 -15.08 15.00 -4.59
N PHE A 174 -14.85 13.76 -4.19
CA PHE A 174 -13.69 13.40 -3.38
C PHE A 174 -12.37 13.63 -4.16
N GLU A 175 -12.28 13.18 -5.42
CA GLU A 175 -11.08 13.38 -6.25
C GLU A 175 -10.76 14.85 -6.47
N GLU A 176 -11.76 15.66 -6.80
CA GLU A 176 -11.58 17.09 -7.00
C GLU A 176 -11.06 17.78 -5.73
N CYS A 177 -11.62 17.43 -4.58
CA CYS A 177 -11.17 17.92 -3.29
C CYS A 177 -9.70 17.54 -3.03
N VAL A 178 -9.32 16.28 -3.26
CA VAL A 178 -7.93 15.84 -3.12
C VAL A 178 -7.02 16.63 -4.07
N LYS A 179 -7.34 16.72 -5.36
CA LYS A 179 -6.56 17.46 -6.35
C LYS A 179 -6.38 18.94 -5.93
N ARG A 180 -7.43 19.56 -5.43
CA ARG A 180 -7.42 20.96 -4.99
C ARG A 180 -6.55 21.17 -3.76
N LEU A 181 -6.62 20.30 -2.75
CA LEU A 181 -5.77 20.33 -1.57
C LEU A 181 -4.30 20.11 -1.95
N ARG A 182 -4.03 19.12 -2.79
CA ARG A 182 -2.68 18.75 -3.19
C ARG A 182 -1.99 19.78 -4.10
N LYS A 183 -2.73 20.46 -4.96
CA LYS A 183 -2.21 21.61 -5.73
C LYS A 183 -1.58 22.66 -4.82
N ASN A 184 -2.09 22.81 -3.61
CA ASN A 184 -1.59 23.72 -2.58
C ASN A 184 -0.69 23.04 -1.54
N LYS A 185 -0.22 21.81 -1.79
CA LYS A 185 0.69 21.03 -0.92
C LYS A 185 0.12 20.77 0.49
N ILE A 186 -1.19 20.84 0.68
CA ILE A 186 -1.86 20.47 1.94
C ILE A 186 -1.86 18.95 2.03
N ALA A 187 -1.42 18.39 3.15
CA ALA A 187 -1.38 16.96 3.36
C ALA A 187 -2.80 16.38 3.51
N VAL A 188 -3.08 15.30 2.77
CA VAL A 188 -4.38 14.62 2.77
C VAL A 188 -4.25 13.24 3.39
N VAL A 189 -5.10 12.93 4.37
CA VAL A 189 -5.25 11.59 4.96
C VAL A 189 -6.66 11.08 4.65
N VAL A 190 -6.75 9.88 4.10
CA VAL A 190 -8.02 9.29 3.67
C VAL A 190 -8.48 8.25 4.68
N HIS A 191 -9.78 8.29 5.01
CA HIS A 191 -10.42 7.29 5.87
C HIS A 191 -11.18 6.26 5.03
N LEU A 192 -10.87 4.99 5.24
CA LEU A 192 -11.59 3.82 4.72
C LEU A 192 -12.23 3.03 5.85
N ILE A 193 -13.30 2.29 5.53
CA ILE A 193 -13.94 1.35 6.45
C ILE A 193 -13.98 -0.02 5.78
N ASN A 194 -13.36 -1.02 6.39
CA ASN A 194 -13.47 -2.41 5.99
C ASN A 194 -14.70 -3.07 6.63
N GLY A 195 -15.32 -3.99 5.91
CA GLY A 195 -16.47 -4.74 6.38
C GLY A 195 -17.80 -3.98 6.25
N LEU A 196 -17.88 -2.98 5.38
CA LEU A 196 -19.16 -2.34 5.02
C LEU A 196 -20.15 -3.40 4.48
N PRO A 197 -21.47 -3.22 4.69
CA PRO A 197 -22.48 -4.20 4.28
C PRO A 197 -22.32 -4.58 2.81
N TYR A 198 -22.27 -5.90 2.56
CA TYR A 198 -22.18 -6.54 1.23
C TYR A 198 -20.87 -6.29 0.45
N GLU A 199 -19.87 -5.64 1.03
CA GLU A 199 -18.54 -5.55 0.42
C GLU A 199 -17.77 -6.86 0.54
N THR A 200 -17.17 -7.29 -0.57
CA THR A 200 -16.26 -8.45 -0.61
C THR A 200 -14.83 -8.03 -0.28
N LYS A 201 -13.96 -9.01 -0.06
CA LYS A 201 -12.53 -8.76 0.13
C LYS A 201 -11.93 -8.01 -1.07
N GLU A 202 -12.29 -8.41 -2.29
CA GLU A 202 -11.81 -7.80 -3.53
C GLU A 202 -12.18 -6.32 -3.58
N MET A 203 -13.42 -5.96 -3.25
CA MET A 203 -13.87 -4.57 -3.18
C MET A 203 -13.06 -3.75 -2.18
N MET A 204 -12.74 -4.32 -1.00
CA MET A 204 -11.88 -3.65 -0.01
C MET A 204 -10.44 -3.45 -0.52
N LEU A 205 -9.90 -4.37 -1.33
CA LEU A 205 -8.58 -4.23 -1.96
C LEU A 205 -8.59 -3.22 -3.12
N GLU A 206 -9.68 -3.13 -3.88
CA GLU A 206 -9.86 -2.14 -4.94
C GLU A 206 -9.79 -0.71 -4.41
N ASN A 207 -10.27 -0.45 -3.19
CA ASN A 207 -10.09 0.84 -2.52
C ASN A 207 -8.62 1.26 -2.44
N ILE A 208 -7.71 0.34 -2.10
CA ILE A 208 -6.28 0.62 -2.01
C ILE A 208 -5.67 0.86 -3.38
N THR A 209 -6.02 0.01 -4.35
CA THR A 209 -5.56 0.14 -5.73
C THR A 209 -5.94 1.49 -6.33
N TYR A 210 -7.16 1.94 -6.05
CA TYR A 210 -7.64 3.25 -6.46
C TYR A 210 -6.88 4.40 -5.78
N LEU A 211 -6.74 4.37 -4.44
CA LEU A 211 -6.05 5.41 -3.68
C LEU A 211 -4.56 5.54 -4.05
N ASN A 212 -3.93 4.47 -4.49
CA ASN A 212 -2.55 4.50 -4.99
C ASN A 212 -2.35 5.38 -6.24
N LYS A 213 -3.42 5.69 -6.98
CA LYS A 213 -3.39 6.57 -8.16
C LYS A 213 -3.50 8.05 -7.78
N LEU A 214 -3.87 8.34 -6.54
CA LEU A 214 -4.04 9.68 -6.03
C LEU A 214 -2.81 10.14 -5.23
N ASP A 215 -2.51 11.44 -5.27
CA ASP A 215 -1.46 12.05 -4.44
C ASP A 215 -2.00 12.26 -3.01
N ILE A 216 -2.06 11.18 -2.21
CA ILE A 216 -2.42 11.24 -0.79
C ILE A 216 -1.20 10.96 0.08
N GLN A 217 -1.15 11.55 1.27
CA GLN A 217 0.01 11.42 2.16
C GLN A 217 -0.22 10.43 3.29
N GLY A 218 -1.46 10.08 3.56
CA GLY A 218 -1.75 9.13 4.62
C GLY A 218 -3.10 8.43 4.48
N ILE A 219 -3.23 7.34 5.23
CA ILE A 219 -4.44 6.53 5.25
C ILE A 219 -4.81 6.11 6.68
N LYS A 220 -6.11 6.01 6.94
CA LYS A 220 -6.69 5.33 8.10
C LYS A 220 -7.62 4.24 7.61
N ILE A 221 -7.35 3.01 7.99
CA ILE A 221 -8.20 1.85 7.73
C ILE A 221 -8.93 1.53 9.03
N HIS A 222 -10.25 1.63 8.98
CA HIS A 222 -11.13 1.33 10.12
C HIS A 222 -11.87 0.00 9.89
N MET A 223 -12.23 -0.67 10.97
CA MET A 223 -13.23 -1.72 10.95
C MET A 223 -14.62 -1.09 11.11
N LEU A 224 -15.62 -1.62 10.40
CA LEU A 224 -17.00 -1.24 10.61
C LEU A 224 -17.43 -1.56 12.06
N HIS A 225 -18.04 -0.60 12.71
CA HIS A 225 -18.66 -0.76 14.04
C HIS A 225 -20.19 -0.71 13.92
N ILE A 226 -20.86 -1.70 14.44
CA ILE A 226 -22.30 -1.63 14.66
C ILE A 226 -22.49 -1.14 16.09
N LEU A 227 -22.92 0.12 16.21
CA LEU A 227 -23.12 0.77 17.49
C LEU A 227 -24.61 0.85 17.82
N LYS A 228 -24.94 0.81 19.13
CA LYS A 228 -26.32 1.01 19.63
C LYS A 228 -26.88 2.35 19.15
N ASN A 229 -28.17 2.39 18.92
CA ASN A 229 -28.94 3.58 18.54
C ASN A 229 -28.51 4.19 17.16
N THR A 230 -27.94 3.38 16.28
CA THR A 230 -27.60 3.77 14.89
C THR A 230 -28.59 3.18 13.89
N LYS A 231 -28.71 3.80 12.70
CA LYS A 231 -29.47 3.20 11.59
C LYS A 231 -28.90 1.85 11.15
N LEU A 232 -27.60 1.67 11.28
CA LEU A 232 -26.90 0.42 10.95
C LEU A 232 -27.31 -0.70 11.91
N GLU A 233 -27.47 -0.43 13.22
CA GLU A 233 -28.01 -1.41 14.17
C GLU A 233 -29.39 -1.89 13.73
N LYS A 234 -30.30 -0.96 13.38
CA LYS A 234 -31.63 -1.31 12.92
C LYS A 234 -31.57 -2.18 11.66
N MET A 235 -30.82 -1.76 10.68
CA MET A 235 -30.58 -2.51 9.44
C MET A 235 -30.04 -3.93 9.74
N TYR A 236 -29.04 -4.06 10.61
CA TYR A 236 -28.45 -5.35 10.97
C TYR A 236 -29.44 -6.29 11.67
N LYS A 237 -30.29 -5.75 12.51
CA LYS A 237 -31.36 -6.55 13.17
C LYS A 237 -32.45 -7.03 12.21
N GLU A 238 -32.82 -6.18 11.24
CA GLU A 238 -33.87 -6.49 10.25
C GLU A 238 -33.34 -7.42 9.15
N GLN A 239 -32.11 -7.18 8.68
CA GLN A 239 -31.43 -7.92 7.61
C GLN A 239 -29.97 -8.12 7.96
N PRO A 240 -29.61 -9.18 8.69
CA PRO A 240 -28.26 -9.47 9.05
C PRO A 240 -27.36 -9.63 7.82
N PHE A 241 -26.17 -9.05 7.86
CA PHE A 241 -25.11 -9.20 6.85
C PHE A 241 -23.85 -9.74 7.51
N LYS A 242 -22.91 -10.21 6.70
CA LYS A 242 -21.66 -10.81 7.20
C LYS A 242 -20.84 -9.77 7.97
N ILE A 243 -20.46 -10.11 9.19
CA ILE A 243 -19.43 -9.41 9.97
C ILE A 243 -18.11 -10.14 9.79
N LEU A 244 -17.02 -9.42 9.54
CA LEU A 244 -15.69 -10.00 9.44
C LEU A 244 -15.26 -10.57 10.80
N THR A 245 -14.71 -11.78 10.79
CA THR A 245 -13.96 -12.31 11.92
C THR A 245 -12.64 -11.53 12.08
N GLU A 246 -12.04 -11.61 13.27
CA GLU A 246 -10.72 -10.99 13.52
C GLU A 246 -9.68 -11.46 12.51
N GLN A 247 -9.61 -12.76 12.24
CA GLN A 247 -8.64 -13.33 11.28
C GLN A 247 -8.89 -12.86 9.84
N GLU A 248 -10.15 -12.77 9.41
CA GLU A 248 -10.49 -12.21 8.09
C GLU A 248 -10.06 -10.75 7.99
N TYR A 249 -10.32 -9.94 9.02
CA TYR A 249 -9.91 -8.55 9.07
C TYR A 249 -8.39 -8.40 9.01
N VAL A 250 -7.65 -9.15 9.84
CA VAL A 250 -6.18 -9.16 9.85
C VAL A 250 -5.62 -9.50 8.47
N ASN A 251 -6.15 -10.55 7.83
CA ASN A 251 -5.70 -10.97 6.49
C ASN A 251 -5.98 -9.88 5.44
N ILE A 252 -7.17 -9.26 5.45
CA ILE A 252 -7.54 -8.19 4.52
C ILE A 252 -6.61 -6.99 4.71
N VAL A 253 -6.35 -6.56 5.95
CA VAL A 253 -5.45 -5.43 6.23
C VAL A 253 -4.02 -5.72 5.80
N CYS A 254 -3.52 -6.94 5.98
CA CYS A 254 -2.21 -7.33 5.49
C CYS A 254 -2.14 -7.25 3.96
N ASP A 255 -3.14 -7.79 3.25
CA ASP A 255 -3.19 -7.73 1.79
C ASP A 255 -3.34 -6.27 1.29
N GLN A 256 -4.09 -5.44 2.00
CA GLN A 256 -4.18 -4.00 1.72
C GLN A 256 -2.83 -3.29 1.90
N LEU A 257 -2.08 -3.61 2.95
CA LEU A 257 -0.73 -3.07 3.16
C LEU A 257 0.25 -3.53 2.08
N GLU A 258 0.19 -4.79 1.66
CA GLU A 258 1.02 -5.30 0.56
C GLU A 258 0.78 -4.53 -0.75
N LEU A 259 -0.45 -4.09 -1.01
CA LEU A 259 -0.83 -3.29 -2.18
C LEU A 259 -0.53 -1.80 -2.01
N LEU A 260 -0.55 -1.27 -0.78
CA LEU A 260 -0.45 0.16 -0.49
C LEU A 260 0.93 0.70 -0.88
N ASN A 261 0.96 1.87 -1.55
CA ASN A 261 2.20 2.56 -1.87
C ASN A 261 3.07 2.75 -0.61
N PRO A 262 4.36 2.35 -0.62
CA PRO A 262 5.24 2.41 0.55
C PRO A 262 5.48 3.82 1.11
N ASP A 263 5.19 4.87 0.33
CA ASP A 263 5.33 6.28 0.75
C ASP A 263 4.08 6.84 1.45
N ILE A 264 2.95 6.13 1.41
CA ILE A 264 1.72 6.55 2.11
C ILE A 264 1.82 6.19 3.59
N VAL A 265 1.70 7.21 4.45
CA VAL A 265 1.79 7.03 5.91
C VAL A 265 0.54 6.36 6.47
N VAL A 266 0.72 5.29 7.20
CA VAL A 266 -0.36 4.58 7.88
C VAL A 266 -0.62 5.22 9.24
N HIS A 267 -1.77 5.91 9.36
CA HIS A 267 -2.18 6.59 10.58
C HIS A 267 -2.95 5.65 11.52
N ARG A 268 -3.69 4.68 10.98
CA ARG A 268 -4.53 3.75 11.75
C ARG A 268 -4.83 2.50 10.94
N LEU A 269 -4.86 1.34 11.60
CA LEU A 269 -5.21 0.04 11.00
C LEU A 269 -6.35 -0.68 11.71
N THR A 270 -7.06 -0.03 12.63
CA THR A 270 -8.21 -0.60 13.33
C THR A 270 -9.09 0.50 13.88
N GLY A 271 -10.29 0.15 14.34
CA GLY A 271 -11.18 1.06 15.03
C GLY A 271 -10.89 1.15 16.53
N ASP A 272 -11.62 2.01 17.21
CA ASP A 272 -11.58 2.19 18.66
C ASP A 272 -13.02 2.53 19.11
N PRO A 273 -13.95 1.55 19.16
CA PRO A 273 -15.33 1.77 19.56
C PRO A 273 -15.44 1.95 21.08
N ASP A 274 -16.48 2.65 21.53
CA ASP A 274 -16.87 2.58 22.92
C ASP A 274 -17.43 1.17 23.22
N PRO A 275 -16.79 0.39 24.11
CA PRO A 275 -17.20 -0.98 24.42
C PRO A 275 -18.66 -1.09 24.94
N ASN A 276 -19.18 -0.03 25.60
CA ASN A 276 -20.53 -0.02 26.14
C ASN A 276 -21.61 0.12 25.05
N ASN A 277 -21.23 0.70 23.91
CA ASN A 277 -22.09 0.97 22.79
C ASN A 277 -21.89 0.00 21.61
N LEU A 278 -20.83 -0.79 21.62
CA LEU A 278 -20.53 -1.75 20.57
C LEU A 278 -21.47 -2.96 20.61
N ILE A 279 -22.04 -3.30 19.45
CA ILE A 279 -22.82 -4.52 19.23
C ILE A 279 -21.95 -5.55 18.50
N GLU A 280 -21.38 -5.16 17.36
CA GLU A 280 -20.49 -5.99 16.55
C GLU A 280 -19.38 -5.12 15.89
N PRO A 281 -18.23 -5.68 15.61
CA PRO A 281 -17.75 -7.01 16.01
C PRO A 281 -17.25 -7.03 17.45
N THR A 282 -17.66 -8.05 18.22
CA THR A 282 -17.30 -8.17 19.65
C THR A 282 -15.81 -8.36 19.91
N TRP A 283 -15.05 -8.92 18.96
CA TRP A 283 -13.60 -9.09 19.08
C TRP A 283 -12.80 -7.74 19.06
N LEU A 284 -13.41 -6.64 18.61
CA LEU A 284 -12.73 -5.35 18.48
C LEU A 284 -12.55 -4.59 19.82
N THR A 285 -12.95 -5.16 20.94
CA THR A 285 -12.77 -4.55 22.27
C THR A 285 -11.32 -4.37 22.69
N ASN A 286 -10.37 -5.08 22.03
CA ASN A 286 -8.95 -4.97 22.31
C ASN A 286 -8.11 -4.69 21.03
N LYS A 287 -8.03 -3.41 20.68
CA LYS A 287 -7.28 -2.96 19.48
C LYS A 287 -5.81 -3.40 19.45
N MET A 288 -5.19 -3.60 20.64
CA MET A 288 -3.76 -4.00 20.68
C MET A 288 -3.55 -5.43 20.22
N VAL A 289 -4.51 -6.32 20.45
CA VAL A 289 -4.48 -7.69 19.94
C VAL A 289 -4.50 -7.66 18.42
N VAL A 290 -5.46 -6.96 17.82
CA VAL A 290 -5.59 -6.83 16.37
C VAL A 290 -4.32 -6.27 15.72
N LEU A 291 -3.73 -5.20 16.28
CA LEU A 291 -2.49 -4.62 15.77
C LEU A 291 -1.30 -5.59 15.86
N ASN A 292 -1.20 -6.34 16.96
CA ASN A 292 -0.16 -7.35 17.13
C ASN A 292 -0.33 -8.51 16.15
N ASP A 293 -1.57 -8.90 15.85
CA ASP A 293 -1.83 -10.01 14.93
C ASP A 293 -1.60 -9.59 13.47
N ILE A 294 -1.86 -8.31 13.10
CA ILE A 294 -1.40 -7.77 11.82
C ILE A 294 0.14 -7.83 11.70
N ASP A 295 0.87 -7.43 12.75
CA ASP A 295 2.35 -7.49 12.74
C ASP A 295 2.88 -8.92 12.61
N LYS A 296 2.29 -9.87 13.35
CA LYS A 296 2.65 -11.30 13.29
C LYS A 296 2.34 -11.87 11.91
N GLU A 297 1.20 -11.54 11.33
CA GLU A 297 0.78 -12.06 10.02
C GLU A 297 1.68 -11.53 8.90
N LEU A 298 2.03 -10.23 8.89
CA LEU A 298 3.01 -9.69 7.96
C LEU A 298 4.39 -10.36 8.13
N ALA A 299 4.78 -10.65 9.37
CA ALA A 299 6.04 -11.35 9.65
C ALA A 299 5.99 -12.80 9.18
N ARG A 300 4.88 -13.52 9.42
CA ARG A 300 4.66 -14.90 8.98
C ARG A 300 4.71 -15.03 7.45
N LYS A 301 4.05 -14.11 6.75
CA LYS A 301 4.07 -14.03 5.28
C LYS A 301 5.40 -13.49 4.74
N ASN A 302 6.29 -12.99 5.59
CA ASN A 302 7.50 -12.26 5.20
C ASN A 302 7.24 -11.12 4.23
N THR A 303 6.13 -10.39 4.39
CA THR A 303 5.69 -9.30 3.54
C THR A 303 5.76 -7.95 4.27
N TYR A 304 5.49 -6.87 3.55
CA TYR A 304 5.51 -5.49 4.06
C TYR A 304 4.69 -4.56 3.16
N GLN A 305 4.47 -3.33 3.60
CA GLN A 305 3.75 -2.32 2.81
C GLN A 305 4.42 -2.09 1.45
N GLY A 306 3.64 -2.20 0.38
CA GLY A 306 4.13 -2.08 -1.00
C GLY A 306 4.84 -3.33 -1.52
N PHE A 307 4.77 -4.45 -0.81
CA PHE A 307 5.39 -5.71 -1.25
C PHE A 307 4.98 -6.11 -2.67
N GLN A 308 3.69 -6.02 -3.00
CA GLN A 308 3.17 -6.36 -4.33
C GLN A 308 3.50 -5.30 -5.40
N LYS A 309 3.98 -4.13 -5.02
CA LYS A 309 4.44 -3.09 -5.95
C LYS A 309 5.88 -3.25 -6.37
N ASN A 310 6.64 -4.12 -5.74
CA ASN A 310 7.97 -4.45 -6.17
C ASN A 310 7.89 -5.60 -7.19
N ILE A 311 8.32 -5.33 -8.41
CA ILE A 311 8.27 -6.32 -9.50
C ILE A 311 9.12 -7.56 -9.21
N LEU A 312 10.22 -7.40 -8.49
CA LEU A 312 11.06 -8.53 -8.06
C LEU A 312 10.31 -9.45 -7.06
N ASN A 313 9.51 -8.86 -6.17
CA ASN A 313 8.68 -9.65 -5.26
C ASN A 313 7.61 -10.42 -6.03
N LYS A 314 7.03 -9.83 -7.11
CA LYS A 314 6.10 -10.54 -7.99
C LYS A 314 6.78 -11.69 -8.70
N THR A 315 8.00 -11.49 -9.18
CA THR A 315 8.82 -12.55 -9.76
C THR A 315 9.05 -13.68 -8.76
N HIS A 316 9.46 -13.36 -7.53
CA HIS A 316 9.68 -14.34 -6.47
C HIS A 316 8.39 -15.09 -6.07
N GLN A 317 7.22 -14.43 -6.02
CA GLN A 317 5.93 -15.10 -5.78
C GLN A 317 5.61 -16.14 -6.86
N ILE A 318 5.85 -15.81 -8.13
CA ILE A 318 5.61 -16.77 -9.22
C ILE A 318 6.58 -17.94 -9.12
N ILE A 319 7.87 -17.69 -8.83
CA ILE A 319 8.88 -18.72 -8.62
C ILE A 319 8.46 -19.69 -7.50
N ASP A 320 7.97 -19.18 -6.36
CA ASP A 320 7.48 -19.97 -5.22
C ASP A 320 6.32 -20.91 -5.59
N LEU A 321 5.42 -20.45 -6.46
CA LEU A 321 4.28 -21.23 -6.92
C LEU A 321 4.65 -22.32 -7.95
N VAL A 322 5.68 -22.09 -8.74
CA VAL A 322 6.02 -22.90 -9.92
C VAL A 322 7.09 -23.96 -9.60
N LEU A 323 8.14 -23.58 -8.83
CA LEU A 323 9.32 -24.44 -8.66
C LEU A 323 9.11 -25.57 -7.67
N LYS A 324 9.74 -26.69 -8.00
CA LYS A 324 9.83 -27.92 -7.20
C LYS A 324 11.28 -28.32 -7.00
N GLU A 325 11.52 -29.13 -5.99
CA GLU A 325 12.84 -29.52 -5.52
C GLU A 325 13.78 -30.13 -6.59
N LYS A 326 13.21 -30.77 -7.63
CA LYS A 326 13.97 -31.44 -8.71
C LYS A 326 14.02 -30.67 -10.02
N ASP A 327 13.53 -29.43 -10.04
CA ASP A 327 13.40 -28.65 -11.27
C ASP A 327 14.76 -28.21 -11.80
N ILE A 328 14.81 -28.01 -13.11
CA ILE A 328 15.93 -27.41 -13.83
C ILE A 328 15.54 -25.99 -14.16
N VAL A 329 16.41 -25.07 -13.79
CA VAL A 329 16.20 -23.63 -13.97
C VAL A 329 17.39 -23.00 -14.70
N ILE A 330 17.09 -21.99 -15.52
CA ILE A 330 18.12 -21.17 -16.18
C ILE A 330 17.96 -19.72 -15.72
N ASP A 331 19.01 -19.16 -15.15
CA ASP A 331 19.16 -17.72 -14.93
C ASP A 331 19.95 -17.14 -16.10
N ALA A 332 19.26 -16.51 -17.05
CA ALA A 332 19.88 -16.02 -18.28
C ALA A 332 20.68 -14.72 -18.09
N THR A 333 20.59 -14.11 -16.90
CA THR A 333 21.27 -12.84 -16.55
C THR A 333 21.64 -12.84 -15.06
N ILE A 334 22.66 -13.59 -14.69
CA ILE A 334 23.04 -13.87 -13.28
C ILE A 334 23.20 -12.59 -12.45
N GLY A 335 23.91 -11.59 -12.98
CA GLY A 335 24.16 -10.33 -12.30
C GLY A 335 24.76 -10.50 -10.91
N ASN A 336 24.13 -9.90 -9.89
CA ASN A 336 24.57 -9.99 -8.48
C ASN A 336 24.12 -11.27 -7.76
N GLY A 337 23.54 -12.25 -8.46
CA GLY A 337 23.22 -13.58 -7.93
C GLY A 337 22.05 -13.67 -6.97
N LYS A 338 21.30 -12.59 -6.76
CA LYS A 338 20.18 -12.59 -5.78
C LYS A 338 19.07 -13.55 -6.18
N ASP A 339 18.68 -13.57 -7.46
CA ASP A 339 17.66 -14.48 -7.96
C ASP A 339 18.19 -15.90 -8.06
N SER A 340 19.45 -16.09 -8.46
CA SER A 340 20.15 -17.37 -8.42
C SER A 340 20.15 -17.98 -7.02
N LEU A 341 20.44 -17.18 -5.96
CA LEU A 341 20.38 -17.63 -4.57
C LEU A 341 18.93 -17.95 -4.15
N PHE A 342 17.96 -17.10 -4.50
CA PHE A 342 16.55 -17.34 -4.19
C PHE A 342 16.07 -18.66 -4.79
N ILE A 343 16.32 -18.90 -6.07
CA ILE A 343 15.98 -20.12 -6.81
C ILE A 343 16.62 -21.36 -6.18
N SER A 344 17.91 -21.28 -5.79
CA SER A 344 18.65 -22.41 -5.21
C SER A 344 18.01 -22.94 -3.92
N ASN A 345 17.28 -22.12 -3.17
CA ASN A 345 16.53 -22.55 -2.00
C ASN A 345 15.39 -23.54 -2.32
N TYR A 346 14.83 -23.48 -3.55
CA TYR A 346 13.73 -24.36 -3.98
C TYR A 346 14.23 -25.64 -4.65
N ILE A 347 15.27 -25.55 -5.49
CA ILE A 347 15.71 -26.66 -6.35
C ILE A 347 16.84 -27.51 -5.74
N LYS A 348 16.72 -27.88 -4.45
CA LYS A 348 17.79 -28.61 -3.70
C LYS A 348 18.26 -29.92 -4.33
N LYS A 349 17.43 -30.56 -5.16
CA LYS A 349 17.72 -31.79 -5.92
C LYS A 349 17.66 -31.57 -7.44
N GLY A 350 17.47 -30.34 -7.85
CA GLY A 350 17.47 -29.90 -9.23
C GLY A 350 18.82 -29.33 -9.63
N HIS A 351 18.83 -28.48 -10.66
CA HIS A 351 20.05 -27.83 -11.12
C HIS A 351 19.78 -26.41 -11.64
N LEU A 352 20.66 -25.47 -11.29
CA LEU A 352 20.67 -24.09 -11.79
C LEU A 352 21.73 -23.91 -12.87
N TYR A 353 21.34 -23.55 -14.06
CA TYR A 353 22.25 -23.03 -15.09
C TYR A 353 22.18 -21.51 -15.10
N GLY A 354 23.32 -20.84 -15.27
CA GLY A 354 23.33 -19.39 -15.30
C GLY A 354 24.27 -18.83 -16.35
N PHE A 355 23.86 -17.71 -16.99
CA PHE A 355 24.64 -17.02 -18.01
C PHE A 355 24.96 -15.61 -17.57
N ASP A 356 26.19 -15.18 -17.80
CA ASP A 356 26.60 -13.79 -17.77
C ASP A 356 27.82 -13.56 -18.67
N ILE A 357 27.92 -12.36 -19.24
CA ILE A 357 29.06 -11.94 -20.03
C ILE A 357 30.18 -11.31 -19.18
N GLN A 358 29.89 -11.04 -17.91
CA GLN A 358 30.79 -10.41 -16.96
C GLN A 358 31.36 -11.44 -15.99
N THR A 359 32.67 -11.66 -16.02
CA THR A 359 33.37 -12.58 -15.12
C THR A 359 33.12 -12.26 -13.65
N ILE A 360 33.05 -10.96 -13.32
CA ILE A 360 32.81 -10.49 -11.94
C ILE A 360 31.43 -10.94 -11.41
N ALA A 361 30.38 -10.91 -12.23
CA ALA A 361 29.04 -11.38 -11.87
C ALA A 361 29.05 -12.88 -11.55
N ILE A 362 29.71 -13.68 -12.39
CA ILE A 362 29.85 -15.12 -12.21
C ILE A 362 30.63 -15.44 -10.94
N GLN A 363 31.77 -14.75 -10.71
CA GLN A 363 32.58 -14.99 -9.53
C GLN A 363 31.86 -14.66 -8.25
N HIS A 364 31.26 -13.47 -8.16
CA HIS A 364 30.49 -13.03 -7.01
C HIS A 364 29.32 -13.97 -6.71
N THR A 365 28.61 -14.44 -7.74
CA THR A 365 27.46 -15.33 -7.54
C THR A 365 27.91 -16.74 -7.11
N LYS A 366 29.06 -17.24 -7.60
CA LYS A 366 29.66 -18.47 -7.09
C LYS A 366 30.02 -18.39 -5.60
N GLU A 367 30.65 -17.30 -5.19
CA GLU A 367 30.98 -17.03 -3.78
C GLU A 367 29.69 -17.02 -2.93
N LEU A 368 28.68 -16.27 -3.37
CA LEU A 368 27.38 -16.15 -2.69
C LEU A 368 26.68 -17.51 -2.52
N LEU A 369 26.65 -18.36 -3.55
CA LEU A 369 26.02 -19.67 -3.47
C LEU A 369 26.82 -20.63 -2.59
N ASN A 370 28.15 -20.62 -2.68
CA ASN A 370 29.02 -21.48 -1.86
C ASN A 370 28.91 -21.11 -0.37
N GLU A 371 28.87 -19.83 -0.01
CA GLU A 371 28.64 -19.35 1.37
C GLU A 371 27.30 -19.83 1.93
N ASN A 372 26.31 -20.06 1.07
CA ASN A 372 25.00 -20.60 1.44
C ASN A 372 24.87 -22.12 1.25
N ASN A 373 26.00 -22.84 1.04
CA ASN A 373 26.11 -24.29 0.88
C ASN A 373 25.35 -24.86 -0.33
N PHE A 374 25.18 -24.09 -1.41
CA PHE A 374 24.64 -24.58 -2.67
C PHE A 374 25.79 -24.97 -3.62
N ASN A 375 25.70 -26.14 -4.25
CA ASN A 375 26.69 -26.66 -5.19
C ASN A 375 26.08 -27.25 -6.47
N ASN A 376 24.76 -27.20 -6.60
CA ASN A 376 23.99 -27.75 -7.72
C ASN A 376 23.76 -26.70 -8.82
N TYR A 377 24.83 -26.04 -9.24
CA TYR A 377 24.78 -25.01 -10.28
C TYR A 377 25.92 -25.15 -11.31
N THR A 378 25.68 -24.62 -12.51
CA THR A 378 26.67 -24.47 -13.57
C THR A 378 26.54 -23.07 -14.17
N PHE A 379 27.62 -22.28 -14.09
CA PHE A 379 27.64 -20.93 -14.68
C PHE A 379 28.49 -20.88 -15.93
N ILE A 380 27.93 -20.28 -16.97
CA ILE A 380 28.47 -20.20 -18.33
C ILE A 380 28.85 -18.75 -18.60
N HIS A 381 30.14 -18.50 -18.81
CA HIS A 381 30.64 -17.17 -19.16
C HIS A 381 30.41 -16.89 -20.65
N ARG A 382 29.18 -16.63 -21.01
CA ARG A 382 28.75 -16.38 -22.39
C ARG A 382 27.42 -15.59 -22.42
N ASN A 383 27.16 -14.94 -23.56
CA ASN A 383 25.87 -14.26 -23.76
C ASN A 383 24.73 -15.29 -23.82
N HIS A 384 23.62 -14.97 -23.16
CA HIS A 384 22.41 -15.81 -23.08
C HIS A 384 21.78 -16.15 -24.44
N LYS A 385 22.09 -15.42 -25.50
CA LYS A 385 21.62 -15.79 -26.86
C LYS A 385 22.10 -17.17 -27.31
N PHE A 386 23.13 -17.72 -26.69
CA PHE A 386 23.64 -19.06 -26.99
C PHE A 386 23.07 -20.15 -26.09
N ILE A 387 21.93 -19.88 -25.45
CA ILE A 387 21.31 -20.74 -24.45
C ILE A 387 21.08 -22.19 -24.95
N LYS A 388 20.64 -22.37 -26.17
CA LYS A 388 20.37 -23.67 -26.80
C LYS A 388 21.67 -24.35 -27.25
N GLU A 389 22.63 -23.58 -27.74
CA GLU A 389 23.94 -24.10 -28.18
C GLU A 389 24.71 -24.71 -26.99
N GLU A 390 24.71 -24.05 -25.83
CA GLU A 390 25.36 -24.50 -24.61
C GLU A 390 24.59 -25.62 -23.89
N LEU A 391 23.26 -25.66 -24.01
CA LEU A 391 22.42 -26.58 -23.26
C LEU A 391 21.47 -27.39 -24.16
N PRO A 392 21.93 -28.00 -25.26
CA PRO A 392 21.08 -28.71 -26.24
C PRO A 392 20.38 -29.94 -25.63
N TYR A 393 20.99 -30.53 -24.58
CA TYR A 393 20.48 -31.70 -23.85
C TYR A 393 19.32 -31.37 -22.89
N LEU A 394 18.96 -30.08 -22.72
CA LEU A 394 17.86 -29.62 -21.88
C LEU A 394 16.55 -29.42 -22.64
N LYS A 395 16.46 -29.77 -23.91
CA LYS A 395 15.23 -29.67 -24.70
C LYS A 395 14.03 -30.32 -23.96
N ASN A 396 12.97 -29.54 -23.76
CA ASN A 396 11.74 -29.91 -23.03
C ASN A 396 11.95 -30.33 -21.56
N LYS A 397 13.00 -29.85 -20.87
CA LYS A 397 13.30 -30.23 -19.48
C LYS A 397 13.27 -29.06 -18.49
N VAL A 398 13.38 -27.84 -18.97
CA VAL A 398 13.51 -26.65 -18.14
C VAL A 398 12.16 -26.22 -17.58
N SER A 399 12.07 -25.98 -16.28
CA SER A 399 10.84 -25.54 -15.62
C SER A 399 10.71 -24.02 -15.57
N LEU A 400 11.83 -23.32 -15.52
CA LEU A 400 11.87 -21.85 -15.45
C LEU A 400 13.11 -21.29 -16.15
N ILE A 401 12.92 -20.23 -16.92
CA ILE A 401 14.01 -19.36 -17.40
C ILE A 401 13.72 -17.95 -16.90
N ILE A 402 14.70 -17.30 -16.27
CA ILE A 402 14.55 -15.91 -15.83
C ILE A 402 15.51 -14.98 -16.55
N TYR A 403 15.04 -13.75 -16.79
CA TYR A 403 15.81 -12.65 -17.35
C TYR A 403 15.58 -11.40 -16.48
N ASN A 404 16.67 -10.74 -16.07
CA ASN A 404 16.66 -9.38 -15.55
C ASN A 404 17.41 -8.50 -16.55
N LEU A 405 16.64 -7.78 -17.39
CA LEU A 405 17.20 -7.01 -18.48
C LEU A 405 17.83 -5.70 -18.01
N GLY A 406 18.84 -5.21 -18.73
CA GLY A 406 19.51 -3.97 -18.42
C GLY A 406 20.98 -4.16 -18.11
N TYR A 407 21.54 -3.39 -17.19
CA TYR A 407 22.95 -3.41 -16.81
C TYR A 407 23.12 -3.93 -15.36
N LEU A 408 24.33 -4.43 -15.07
CA LEU A 408 24.66 -4.90 -13.72
C LEU A 408 24.65 -3.72 -12.72
N PRO A 409 23.82 -3.74 -11.67
CA PRO A 409 23.86 -2.73 -10.63
C PRO A 409 25.24 -2.62 -9.96
N GLY A 410 25.84 -1.44 -10.01
CA GLY A 410 27.22 -1.21 -9.55
C GLY A 410 28.31 -1.51 -10.60
N GLY A 411 27.96 -2.02 -11.79
CA GLY A 411 28.85 -2.29 -12.91
C GLY A 411 28.92 -1.17 -13.94
N ASP A 412 29.59 -1.45 -15.08
CA ASP A 412 29.66 -0.52 -16.22
C ASP A 412 28.31 -0.46 -16.94
N LYS A 413 27.65 0.68 -16.90
CA LYS A 413 26.35 0.92 -17.55
C LYS A 413 26.37 0.80 -19.09
N LYS A 414 27.56 0.75 -19.70
CA LYS A 414 27.71 0.51 -21.15
C LYS A 414 27.49 -0.96 -21.51
N ILE A 415 27.62 -1.86 -20.52
CA ILE A 415 27.38 -3.29 -20.71
C ILE A 415 25.93 -3.55 -20.32
N THR A 416 25.06 -3.66 -21.30
CA THR A 416 23.62 -3.87 -21.12
C THR A 416 23.11 -4.95 -22.07
N THR A 417 21.97 -5.56 -21.75
CA THR A 417 21.27 -6.47 -22.65
C THR A 417 20.84 -5.74 -23.93
N THR A 418 20.70 -6.48 -25.01
CA THR A 418 20.18 -5.97 -26.28
C THR A 418 18.92 -6.73 -26.68
N TYR A 419 17.92 -6.04 -27.25
CA TYR A 419 16.65 -6.68 -27.63
C TYR A 419 16.84 -7.81 -28.62
N GLN A 420 17.82 -7.71 -29.57
CA GLN A 420 18.11 -8.76 -30.54
C GLN A 420 18.56 -10.06 -29.84
N ASP A 421 19.53 -9.95 -28.92
CA ASP A 421 20.04 -11.10 -28.17
C ASP A 421 18.97 -11.68 -27.25
N THR A 422 18.16 -10.81 -26.61
CA THR A 422 17.07 -11.22 -25.72
C THR A 422 15.96 -11.95 -26.49
N ILE A 423 15.51 -11.43 -27.61
CA ILE A 423 14.46 -12.08 -28.45
C ILE A 423 14.95 -13.42 -28.98
N HIS A 424 16.22 -13.49 -29.44
CA HIS A 424 16.80 -14.73 -29.91
C HIS A 424 16.84 -15.78 -28.77
N SER A 425 17.31 -15.38 -27.60
CA SER A 425 17.33 -16.22 -26.40
C SER A 425 15.97 -16.71 -25.96
N ILE A 426 14.93 -15.85 -26.03
CA ILE A 426 13.55 -16.24 -25.69
C ILE A 426 13.05 -17.33 -26.68
N LYS A 427 13.29 -17.17 -27.98
CA LYS A 427 12.89 -18.16 -29.01
C LYS A 427 13.55 -19.52 -28.72
N GLU A 428 14.84 -19.54 -28.47
CA GLU A 428 15.56 -20.75 -28.13
C GLU A 428 15.14 -21.34 -26.78
N GLY A 429 14.91 -20.49 -25.78
CA GLY A 429 14.45 -20.85 -24.44
C GLY A 429 13.10 -21.56 -24.45
N LEU A 430 12.18 -21.13 -25.30
CA LEU A 430 10.88 -21.78 -25.48
C LEU A 430 10.99 -23.25 -25.90
N GLU A 431 12.03 -23.62 -26.65
CA GLU A 431 12.28 -25.02 -27.04
C GLU A 431 12.83 -25.86 -25.86
N LEU A 432 13.53 -25.20 -24.90
CA LEU A 432 14.08 -25.86 -23.72
C LEU A 432 13.02 -26.12 -22.65
N LEU A 433 11.96 -25.28 -22.60
CA LEU A 433 10.91 -25.40 -21.59
C LEU A 433 10.19 -26.75 -21.65
N ASN A 434 9.91 -27.33 -20.50
CA ASN A 434 8.97 -28.45 -20.37
C ASN A 434 7.50 -27.96 -20.59
N ASN A 435 6.54 -28.87 -20.59
CA ASN A 435 5.14 -28.52 -20.90
C ASN A 435 4.48 -27.56 -19.89
N LYS A 436 5.01 -27.43 -18.69
CA LYS A 436 4.55 -26.52 -17.64
C LYS A 436 5.55 -25.38 -17.37
N GLY A 437 6.63 -25.35 -18.14
CA GLY A 437 7.71 -24.37 -17.96
C GLY A 437 7.28 -22.98 -18.37
N ILE A 438 7.88 -22.00 -17.71
CA ILE A 438 7.63 -20.57 -17.96
C ILE A 438 8.94 -19.81 -18.14
N ILE A 439 8.84 -18.67 -18.82
CA ILE A 439 9.89 -17.64 -18.87
C ILE A 439 9.40 -16.42 -18.10
N LEU A 440 10.22 -15.89 -17.21
CA LEU A 440 10.00 -14.64 -16.51
C LEU A 440 11.01 -13.59 -16.96
N ILE A 441 10.54 -12.43 -17.41
CA ILE A 441 11.38 -11.35 -17.91
C ILE A 441 11.06 -10.08 -17.14
N THR A 442 12.01 -9.62 -16.32
CA THR A 442 11.94 -8.30 -15.70
C THR A 442 12.53 -7.27 -16.67
N VAL A 443 11.72 -6.30 -17.09
CA VAL A 443 12.08 -5.25 -18.03
C VAL A 443 12.21 -3.92 -17.31
N TYR A 444 13.27 -3.16 -17.59
CA TYR A 444 13.58 -1.85 -16.99
C TYR A 444 13.58 -0.74 -18.06
N PRO A 445 12.43 -0.17 -18.44
CA PRO A 445 12.33 0.81 -19.53
C PRO A 445 12.82 2.23 -19.16
N GLY A 446 13.24 2.48 -17.94
CA GLY A 446 13.63 3.80 -17.42
C GLY A 446 14.90 4.42 -18.03
N HIS A 447 15.49 3.82 -19.09
CA HIS A 447 16.61 4.36 -19.87
C HIS A 447 16.44 4.01 -21.36
N LYS A 448 17.15 4.71 -22.22
CA LYS A 448 16.95 4.67 -23.68
C LYS A 448 16.98 3.25 -24.27
N GLU A 449 18.00 2.47 -23.93
CA GLU A 449 18.15 1.09 -24.40
C GLU A 449 17.09 0.17 -23.83
N GLY A 450 16.78 0.30 -22.53
CA GLY A 450 15.72 -0.45 -21.87
C GLY A 450 14.32 -0.13 -22.41
N PHE A 451 14.06 1.14 -22.77
CA PHE A 451 12.82 1.51 -23.43
C PHE A 451 12.69 0.85 -24.80
N LYS A 452 13.75 0.88 -25.60
CA LYS A 452 13.79 0.21 -26.92
C LYS A 452 13.59 -1.31 -26.75
N GLU A 453 14.28 -1.94 -25.83
CA GLU A 453 14.16 -3.37 -25.52
C GLU A 453 12.74 -3.73 -25.11
N SER A 454 12.11 -2.87 -24.28
CA SER A 454 10.69 -3.00 -23.86
C SER A 454 9.73 -3.02 -25.05
N VAL A 455 9.89 -2.09 -25.99
CA VAL A 455 9.01 -1.98 -27.18
C VAL A 455 9.19 -3.19 -28.10
N GLU A 456 10.42 -3.53 -28.44
CA GLU A 456 10.74 -4.60 -29.37
C GLU A 456 10.32 -5.99 -28.85
N ILE A 457 10.50 -6.25 -27.54
CA ILE A 457 10.04 -7.51 -26.95
C ILE A 457 8.50 -7.61 -26.99
N GLN A 458 7.77 -6.55 -26.63
CA GLN A 458 6.32 -6.58 -26.67
C GLN A 458 5.79 -6.76 -28.11
N GLN A 459 6.42 -6.11 -29.08
CA GLN A 459 6.09 -6.27 -30.50
C GLN A 459 6.31 -7.72 -30.95
N PHE A 460 7.47 -8.29 -30.66
CA PHE A 460 7.80 -9.69 -30.94
C PHE A 460 6.76 -10.66 -30.35
N LEU A 461 6.44 -10.52 -29.07
CA LEU A 461 5.47 -11.41 -28.41
C LEU A 461 4.09 -11.37 -29.06
N LYS A 462 3.69 -10.19 -29.55
CA LYS A 462 2.42 -9.98 -30.24
C LYS A 462 2.43 -10.58 -31.67
N GLU A 463 3.50 -10.32 -32.43
CA GLU A 463 3.63 -10.78 -33.82
C GLU A 463 3.72 -12.30 -33.91
N ASP A 464 4.56 -12.93 -33.07
CA ASP A 464 4.74 -14.38 -33.03
C ASP A 464 3.59 -15.09 -32.23
N LYS A 465 2.57 -14.34 -31.79
CA LYS A 465 1.40 -14.83 -31.01
C LYS A 465 1.79 -15.70 -29.82
N ILE A 466 2.84 -15.30 -29.12
CA ILE A 466 3.34 -15.99 -27.94
C ILE A 466 2.39 -15.74 -26.77
N ASN A 467 2.00 -16.82 -26.06
CA ASN A 467 1.15 -16.71 -24.89
C ASN A 467 1.92 -16.06 -23.74
N HIS A 468 1.49 -14.87 -23.32
CA HIS A 468 2.17 -14.10 -22.28
C HIS A 468 1.20 -13.29 -21.43
N HIS A 469 1.64 -12.95 -20.23
CA HIS A 469 0.98 -12.02 -19.32
C HIS A 469 1.96 -10.93 -18.86
N ILE A 470 1.48 -9.67 -18.78
CA ILE A 470 2.31 -8.53 -18.35
C ILE A 470 1.79 -8.02 -17.02
N TYR A 471 2.66 -8.04 -16.00
CA TYR A 471 2.39 -7.48 -14.68
C TYR A 471 3.00 -6.09 -14.58
N ARG A 472 2.15 -5.05 -14.45
CA ARG A 472 2.55 -3.67 -14.18
C ARG A 472 1.97 -3.22 -12.86
N ASN A 473 2.79 -2.57 -12.04
CA ASN A 473 2.38 -2.05 -10.73
C ASN A 473 2.03 -0.56 -10.76
N THR A 474 2.16 0.10 -11.90
CA THR A 474 1.91 1.52 -12.12
C THR A 474 1.62 1.80 -13.59
N ASP A 475 0.93 2.90 -13.87
CA ASP A 475 0.69 3.39 -15.23
C ASP A 475 1.92 4.13 -15.82
N ASN A 476 2.97 4.35 -15.01
CA ASN A 476 4.23 4.93 -15.49
C ASN A 476 4.94 3.94 -16.44
N GLN A 477 5.08 4.35 -17.70
CA GLN A 477 5.69 3.53 -18.76
C GLN A 477 7.20 3.31 -18.56
N GLU A 478 7.86 4.15 -17.75
CA GLU A 478 9.29 4.02 -17.42
C GLU A 478 9.55 3.08 -16.23
N ALA A 479 8.50 2.71 -15.50
CA ALA A 479 8.63 1.81 -14.36
C ALA A 479 8.92 0.37 -14.78
N PRO A 480 9.71 -0.39 -14.01
CA PRO A 480 9.94 -1.80 -14.24
C PRO A 480 8.65 -2.60 -14.27
N TYR A 481 8.60 -3.63 -15.12
CA TYR A 481 7.48 -4.56 -15.21
C TYR A 481 7.96 -5.98 -15.50
N LEU A 482 7.08 -6.96 -15.25
CA LEU A 482 7.36 -8.37 -15.45
C LEU A 482 6.53 -8.92 -16.61
N ILE A 483 7.15 -9.70 -17.47
CA ILE A 483 6.49 -10.52 -18.49
C ILE A 483 6.62 -11.99 -18.06
N GLU A 484 5.51 -12.68 -18.00
CA GLU A 484 5.44 -14.12 -17.87
C GLU A 484 5.05 -14.72 -19.21
N ILE A 485 5.85 -15.62 -19.74
CA ILE A 485 5.59 -16.35 -20.97
C ILE A 485 5.39 -17.83 -20.60
N SER A 486 4.32 -18.42 -21.11
CA SER A 486 4.05 -19.85 -20.96
C SER A 486 4.02 -20.56 -22.28
N LYS A 487 4.52 -21.80 -22.31
CA LYS A 487 4.40 -22.67 -23.48
C LYS A 487 2.92 -22.96 -23.73
N LYS A 488 2.38 -22.70 -24.96
CA LYS A 488 1.02 -23.11 -25.28
C LYS A 488 0.90 -24.61 -25.04
N LEU A 489 -0.07 -25.01 -24.24
CA LEU A 489 -0.55 -26.39 -24.26
C LEU A 489 -1.11 -26.64 -25.68
N GLN A 490 -0.46 -27.53 -26.42
CA GLN A 490 -0.98 -28.04 -27.68
C GLN A 490 -2.20 -28.90 -27.43
#